data_4f8cbf5d21cf743b9232f645d6b30f5e
#
_entry.id   4f8cbf5d21cf743b9232f645d6b30f5e
#
_cell.length_a   1.000
_cell.length_b   1.000
_cell.length_c   1.000
_cell.angle_alpha   90.00
_cell.angle_beta   90.00
_cell.angle_gamma   90.00
#
_symmetry.space_group_name_H-M   'P 1'
#
loop_
_entity.id
_entity.type
_entity.pdbx_description
1 polymer ?
#
loop_
_entity_poly.entity_id
_entity_poly.type
_entity_poly.pdbx_seq_one_letter_code
_entity_poly.pdbx_strand_id
1 'polypeptide(L)'
;LAGTVARSGLIDKRGIKVGDLVLMTKAVAVEGTAIIAREFGSRLQDLGLAPDEIETCRRFLDNISVLPEAAVAASVNGVSAMHDVTEGGLATALEELSSAGNHRIRIDMHKIPVYSETARICGLLGLDPMGLIGSGSLLLCCRQYACDQLLREIRKAGIEVSLIGEIREPGKGIDAQHQLQPVTWPRFEADEITRLFSA
;
A
#
# COMPACT_ATOMS: atom_id res chain seq x y z
N LEU A 1 17.05 -1.37 12.44
CA LEU A 1 18.12 -1.08 11.48
C LEU A 1 18.52 0.39 11.60
N ALA A 2 19.81 0.69 11.51
CA ALA A 2 20.36 2.04 11.43
C ALA A 2 21.32 2.12 10.24
N GLY A 3 21.36 3.26 9.57
CA GLY A 3 22.21 3.47 8.42
C GLY A 3 22.53 4.94 8.21
N THR A 4 23.43 5.23 7.28
CA THR A 4 23.79 6.58 6.89
C THR A 4 23.54 6.77 5.40
N VAL A 5 23.10 7.96 5.03
CA VAL A 5 22.90 8.37 3.65
C VAL A 5 23.44 9.78 3.46
N ALA A 6 23.99 10.06 2.28
CA ALA A 6 24.37 11.44 1.94
C ALA A 6 23.13 12.34 1.96
N ARG A 7 23.27 13.57 2.48
CA ARG A 7 22.13 14.50 2.59
C ARG A 7 21.41 14.77 1.26
N SER A 8 22.15 14.75 0.16
CA SER A 8 21.61 14.91 -1.19
C SER A 8 20.81 13.70 -1.69
N GLY A 9 21.01 12.53 -1.08
CA GLY A 9 20.28 11.29 -1.41
C GLY A 9 19.15 10.96 -0.43
N LEU A 10 18.90 11.81 0.55
CA LEU A 10 17.84 11.56 1.54
C LEU A 10 16.47 11.82 0.92
N ILE A 11 15.64 10.79 0.89
CA ILE A 11 14.23 10.88 0.52
C ILE A 11 13.43 10.93 1.82
N ASP A 12 12.80 12.09 2.09
CA ASP A 12 12.09 12.38 3.35
C ASP A 12 10.62 12.67 3.03
N LYS A 13 9.69 12.04 3.75
CA LYS A 13 8.23 12.22 3.59
C LYS A 13 7.79 13.70 3.61
N ARG A 14 8.56 14.57 4.27
CA ARG A 14 8.35 16.04 4.27
C ARG A 14 8.68 16.69 2.92
N GLY A 15 9.29 15.97 2.00
CA GLY A 15 9.66 16.47 0.67
C GLY A 15 8.51 16.54 -0.34
N ILE A 16 7.32 16.01 0.00
CA ILE A 16 6.15 16.07 -0.89
C ILE A 16 5.69 17.51 -1.14
N LYS A 17 5.12 17.75 -2.32
CA LYS A 17 4.59 19.06 -2.73
C LYS A 17 3.28 18.90 -3.47
N VAL A 18 2.49 19.95 -3.49
CA VAL A 18 1.26 20.03 -4.31
C VAL A 18 1.56 19.64 -5.76
N GLY A 19 0.74 18.73 -6.31
CA GLY A 19 0.87 18.19 -7.65
C GLY A 19 1.81 16.98 -7.77
N ASP A 20 2.47 16.55 -6.68
CA ASP A 20 3.17 15.24 -6.68
C ASP A 20 2.16 14.12 -6.86
N LEU A 21 2.53 13.11 -7.61
CA LEU A 21 1.73 11.93 -7.85
C LEU A 21 2.02 10.86 -6.80
N VAL A 22 0.98 10.14 -6.37
CA VAL A 22 1.07 9.05 -5.39
C VAL A 22 0.90 7.73 -6.10
N LEU A 23 1.94 6.89 -6.02
CA LEU A 23 1.95 5.55 -6.58
C LEU A 23 2.01 4.51 -5.45
N MET A 24 1.52 3.31 -5.76
CA MET A 24 1.61 2.15 -4.88
C MET A 24 2.15 0.97 -5.65
N THR A 25 3.10 0.25 -5.09
CA THR A 25 3.59 -1.01 -5.66
C THR A 25 2.76 -2.20 -5.18
N LYS A 26 2.66 -3.25 -6.00
CA LYS A 26 1.91 -4.49 -5.72
C LYS A 26 0.44 -4.18 -5.33
N ALA A 27 -0.08 -4.73 -4.23
CA ALA A 27 -1.48 -4.59 -3.84
C ALA A 27 -1.63 -4.39 -2.33
N VAL A 28 -2.81 -4.01 -1.85
CA VAL A 28 -3.10 -3.92 -0.41
C VAL A 28 -3.05 -5.29 0.26
N ALA A 29 -2.75 -5.30 1.56
CA ALA A 29 -2.88 -6.48 2.43
C ALA A 29 -2.09 -7.73 1.99
N VAL A 30 -0.93 -7.56 1.35
CA VAL A 30 -0.09 -8.68 0.88
C VAL A 30 0.29 -9.58 2.06
N GLU A 31 0.88 -9.01 3.10
CA GLU A 31 1.26 -9.75 4.31
C GLU A 31 0.05 -10.30 5.06
N GLY A 32 -0.98 -9.49 5.27
CA GLY A 32 -2.20 -9.90 5.99
C GLY A 32 -2.88 -11.08 5.33
N THR A 33 -2.97 -11.10 4.00
CA THR A 33 -3.50 -12.23 3.24
C THR A 33 -2.71 -13.51 3.51
N ALA A 34 -1.39 -13.43 3.51
CA ALA A 34 -0.52 -14.57 3.77
C ALA A 34 -0.61 -15.08 5.21
N ILE A 35 -0.65 -14.17 6.20
CA ILE A 35 -0.83 -14.54 7.61
C ILE A 35 -2.17 -15.26 7.79
N ILE A 36 -3.26 -14.72 7.25
CA ILE A 36 -4.59 -15.34 7.35
C ILE A 36 -4.58 -16.73 6.71
N ALA A 37 -3.97 -16.90 5.55
CA ALA A 37 -3.88 -18.20 4.88
C ALA A 37 -3.04 -19.22 5.67
N ARG A 38 -2.06 -18.78 6.45
CA ARG A 38 -1.23 -19.64 7.30
C ARG A 38 -1.93 -20.04 8.58
N GLU A 39 -2.46 -19.06 9.31
CA GLU A 39 -2.99 -19.26 10.65
C GLU A 39 -4.44 -19.81 10.64
N PHE A 40 -5.23 -19.43 9.62
CA PHE A 40 -6.66 -19.77 9.52
C PHE A 40 -6.99 -20.65 8.32
N GLY A 41 -6.00 -21.39 7.75
CA GLY A 41 -6.17 -22.19 6.56
C GLY A 41 -7.31 -23.20 6.63
N SER A 42 -7.50 -23.89 7.78
CA SER A 42 -8.63 -24.83 7.97
C SER A 42 -9.97 -24.11 7.94
N ARG A 43 -10.09 -22.96 8.62
CA ARG A 43 -11.30 -22.13 8.58
C ARG A 43 -11.62 -21.65 7.17
N LEU A 44 -10.59 -21.29 6.40
CA LEU A 44 -10.78 -20.90 5.00
C LEU A 44 -11.27 -22.06 4.12
N GLN A 45 -10.78 -23.29 4.36
CA GLN A 45 -11.31 -24.49 3.68
C GLN A 45 -12.78 -24.74 4.01
N ASP A 46 -13.16 -24.63 5.27
CA ASP A 46 -14.55 -24.75 5.73
C ASP A 46 -15.46 -23.68 5.09
N LEU A 47 -14.90 -22.51 4.77
CA LEU A 47 -15.56 -21.43 4.06
C LEU A 47 -15.51 -21.56 2.53
N GLY A 48 -14.92 -22.66 2.01
CA GLY A 48 -14.94 -23.01 0.60
C GLY A 48 -13.77 -22.49 -0.23
N LEU A 49 -12.63 -22.14 0.39
CA LEU A 49 -11.39 -21.94 -0.37
C LEU A 49 -10.74 -23.29 -0.68
N ALA A 50 -10.27 -23.43 -1.90
CA ALA A 50 -9.55 -24.64 -2.31
C ALA A 50 -8.12 -24.64 -1.69
N PRO A 51 -7.53 -25.82 -1.42
CA PRO A 51 -6.18 -25.92 -0.82
C PRO A 51 -5.09 -25.21 -1.64
N ASP A 52 -5.18 -25.24 -2.95
CA ASP A 52 -4.24 -24.56 -3.86
C ASP A 52 -4.37 -23.03 -3.83
N GLU A 53 -5.57 -22.50 -3.65
CA GLU A 53 -5.80 -21.07 -3.43
C GLU A 53 -5.17 -20.62 -2.12
N ILE A 54 -5.34 -21.39 -1.04
CA ILE A 54 -4.73 -21.10 0.27
C ILE A 54 -3.21 -21.12 0.17
N GLU A 55 -2.65 -22.10 -0.56
CA GLU A 55 -1.20 -22.18 -0.76
C GLU A 55 -0.68 -20.99 -1.59
N THR A 56 -1.43 -20.54 -2.58
CA THR A 56 -1.12 -19.32 -3.34
C THR A 56 -1.05 -18.11 -2.43
N CYS A 57 -2.04 -17.93 -1.53
CA CYS A 57 -2.05 -16.85 -0.56
C CYS A 57 -0.86 -16.90 0.41
N ARG A 58 -0.46 -18.10 0.88
CA ARG A 58 0.71 -18.29 1.75
C ARG A 58 2.00 -17.79 1.12
N ARG A 59 2.15 -17.97 -0.19
CA ARG A 59 3.32 -17.53 -0.96
C ARG A 59 3.42 -16.01 -1.12
N PHE A 60 2.40 -15.25 -0.75
CA PHE A 60 2.50 -13.79 -0.75
C PHE A 60 3.63 -13.29 0.16
N LEU A 61 4.03 -14.06 1.19
CA LEU A 61 5.21 -13.75 2.02
C LEU A 61 6.52 -13.72 1.23
N ASP A 62 6.62 -14.41 0.10
CA ASP A 62 7.81 -14.40 -0.74
C ASP A 62 8.05 -13.00 -1.37
N ASN A 63 7.00 -12.17 -1.38
CA ASN A 63 6.98 -10.85 -2.03
C ASN A 63 6.86 -9.67 -1.05
N ILE A 64 7.07 -9.88 0.26
CA ILE A 64 6.95 -8.79 1.26
C ILE A 64 8.12 -7.81 1.26
N SER A 65 9.24 -8.12 0.61
CA SER A 65 10.36 -7.19 0.50
C SER A 65 10.00 -6.02 -0.40
N VAL A 66 10.24 -4.81 0.07
CA VAL A 66 10.11 -3.55 -0.71
C VAL A 66 11.47 -2.98 -1.13
N LEU A 67 12.56 -3.70 -0.86
CA LEU A 67 13.91 -3.25 -1.20
C LEU A 67 14.13 -3.09 -2.71
N PRO A 68 13.65 -3.99 -3.60
CA PRO A 68 13.83 -3.83 -5.03
C PRO A 68 13.20 -2.55 -5.58
N GLU A 69 11.93 -2.29 -5.24
CA GLU A 69 11.23 -1.08 -5.68
C GLU A 69 11.80 0.19 -5.07
N ALA A 70 12.22 0.15 -3.81
CA ALA A 70 12.88 1.28 -3.15
C ALA A 70 14.21 1.62 -3.80
N ALA A 71 15.02 0.61 -4.18
CA ALA A 71 16.27 0.81 -4.90
C ALA A 71 16.06 1.43 -6.28
N VAL A 72 15.06 0.96 -7.03
CA VAL A 72 14.67 1.54 -8.32
C VAL A 72 14.22 2.99 -8.12
N ALA A 73 13.32 3.24 -7.18
CA ALA A 73 12.78 4.56 -6.92
C ALA A 73 13.87 5.56 -6.49
N ALA A 74 14.83 5.13 -5.67
CA ALA A 74 15.96 5.96 -5.25
C ALA A 74 16.88 6.40 -6.42
N SER A 75 16.88 5.67 -7.52
CA SER A 75 17.65 5.99 -8.72
C SER A 75 16.95 6.99 -9.66
N VAL A 76 15.65 7.22 -9.47
CA VAL A 76 14.85 8.12 -10.31
C VAL A 76 14.81 9.52 -9.71
N ASN A 77 15.36 10.49 -10.46
CA ASN A 77 15.28 11.89 -10.03
C ASN A 77 13.83 12.38 -10.02
N GLY A 78 13.42 12.98 -8.92
CA GLY A 78 12.06 13.50 -8.73
C GLY A 78 11.17 12.65 -7.84
N VAL A 79 11.66 11.51 -7.33
CA VAL A 79 10.99 10.83 -6.20
C VAL A 79 11.13 11.69 -4.96
N SER A 80 10.00 12.03 -4.32
CA SER A 80 9.92 13.00 -3.23
C SER A 80 9.66 12.36 -1.87
N ALA A 81 9.05 11.17 -1.84
CA ALA A 81 8.82 10.41 -0.62
C ALA A 81 8.70 8.91 -0.91
N MET A 82 9.02 8.12 0.09
CA MET A 82 8.73 6.67 0.16
C MET A 82 8.13 6.36 1.53
N HIS A 83 7.17 5.46 1.58
CA HIS A 83 6.57 4.97 2.81
C HIS A 83 6.08 3.53 2.63
N ASP A 84 6.60 2.61 3.41
CA ASP A 84 6.11 1.24 3.41
C ASP A 84 4.73 1.16 4.06
N VAL A 85 3.92 0.25 3.54
CA VAL A 85 2.62 -0.06 4.11
C VAL A 85 2.81 -1.19 5.12
N THR A 86 2.45 -0.95 6.38
CA THR A 86 2.63 -1.92 7.47
C THR A 86 1.34 -2.10 8.26
N GLU A 87 1.40 -2.11 9.59
CA GLU A 87 0.25 -2.25 10.48
C GLU A 87 -0.80 -1.16 10.25
N GLY A 88 -2.08 -1.53 10.29
CA GLY A 88 -3.19 -0.63 9.96
C GLY A 88 -3.40 -0.41 8.47
N GLY A 89 -2.63 -1.11 7.62
CA GLY A 89 -2.80 -1.18 6.18
C GLY A 89 -2.58 0.14 5.43
N LEU A 90 -3.08 0.17 4.21
CA LEU A 90 -2.96 1.34 3.33
C LEU A 90 -3.65 2.58 3.92
N ALA A 91 -4.75 2.38 4.65
CA ALA A 91 -5.49 3.48 5.25
C ALA A 91 -4.62 4.29 6.21
N THR A 92 -3.93 3.61 7.12
CA THR A 92 -3.01 4.23 8.10
C THR A 92 -1.79 4.82 7.39
N ALA A 93 -1.16 4.08 6.48
CA ALA A 93 0.03 4.54 5.78
C ALA A 93 -0.18 5.87 5.01
N LEU A 94 -1.34 6.04 4.37
CA LEU A 94 -1.68 7.30 3.68
C LEU A 94 -1.95 8.45 4.66
N GLU A 95 -2.60 8.19 5.80
CA GLU A 95 -2.79 9.20 6.85
C GLU A 95 -1.45 9.65 7.46
N GLU A 96 -0.52 8.71 7.67
CA GLU A 96 0.83 9.00 8.13
C GLU A 96 1.63 9.83 7.12
N LEU A 97 1.57 9.47 5.85
CA LEU A 97 2.21 10.22 4.77
C LEU A 97 1.67 11.65 4.69
N SER A 98 0.34 11.81 4.74
CA SER A 98 -0.32 13.11 4.77
C SER A 98 0.13 13.95 5.97
N SER A 99 0.17 13.33 7.16
CA SER A 99 0.56 14.00 8.39
C SER A 99 2.02 14.42 8.41
N ALA A 100 2.92 13.54 7.95
CA ALA A 100 4.36 13.80 7.90
C ALA A 100 4.71 14.92 6.91
N GLY A 101 4.08 14.92 5.75
CA GLY A 101 4.28 15.92 4.70
C GLY A 101 3.44 17.18 4.88
N ASN A 102 2.49 17.18 5.80
CA ASN A 102 1.52 18.28 6.03
C ASN A 102 0.79 18.72 4.75
N HIS A 103 0.34 17.74 3.97
CA HIS A 103 -0.47 17.93 2.77
C HIS A 103 -1.65 16.98 2.74
N ARG A 104 -2.79 17.44 2.25
CA ARG A 104 -3.91 16.57 1.91
C ARG A 104 -3.52 15.67 0.74
N ILE A 105 -4.09 14.48 0.70
CA ILE A 105 -3.85 13.53 -0.39
C ILE A 105 -5.19 13.16 -1.01
N ARG A 106 -5.35 13.37 -2.32
CA ARG A 106 -6.50 12.87 -3.05
C ARG A 106 -6.21 11.46 -3.54
N ILE A 107 -7.09 10.51 -3.22
CA ILE A 107 -6.98 9.09 -3.59
C ILE A 107 -8.18 8.67 -4.41
N ASP A 108 -7.94 7.99 -5.51
CA ASP A 108 -8.96 7.30 -6.30
C ASP A 108 -9.03 5.83 -5.84
N MET A 109 -10.06 5.51 -5.06
CA MET A 109 -10.28 4.18 -4.49
C MET A 109 -10.35 3.08 -5.56
N HIS A 110 -10.86 3.41 -6.76
CA HIS A 110 -10.94 2.46 -7.86
C HIS A 110 -9.57 2.05 -8.43
N LYS A 111 -8.55 2.87 -8.20
CA LYS A 111 -7.19 2.62 -8.68
C LYS A 111 -6.31 1.88 -7.68
N ILE A 112 -6.79 1.65 -6.46
CA ILE A 112 -6.06 0.88 -5.46
C ILE A 112 -6.11 -0.60 -5.85
N PRO A 113 -4.94 -1.25 -6.09
CA PRO A 113 -4.91 -2.64 -6.47
C PRO A 113 -5.22 -3.55 -5.27
N VAL A 114 -6.12 -4.50 -5.49
CA VAL A 114 -6.46 -5.58 -4.54
C VAL A 114 -6.37 -6.89 -5.31
N TYR A 115 -5.55 -7.83 -4.84
CA TYR A 115 -5.49 -9.15 -5.46
C TYR A 115 -6.82 -9.90 -5.27
N SER A 116 -7.20 -10.72 -6.25
CA SER A 116 -8.45 -11.50 -6.21
C SER A 116 -8.53 -12.39 -4.97
N GLU A 117 -7.41 -12.98 -4.59
CA GLU A 117 -7.26 -13.83 -3.41
C GLU A 117 -7.50 -13.03 -2.12
N THR A 118 -6.91 -11.84 -2.02
CA THR A 118 -7.13 -10.91 -0.90
C THR A 118 -8.59 -10.52 -0.79
N ALA A 119 -9.20 -10.11 -1.91
CA ALA A 119 -10.61 -9.72 -1.93
C ALA A 119 -11.53 -10.87 -1.50
N ARG A 120 -11.23 -12.10 -1.96
CA ARG A 120 -11.99 -13.29 -1.59
C ARG A 120 -11.87 -13.63 -0.11
N ILE A 121 -10.65 -13.66 0.45
CA ILE A 121 -10.41 -13.93 1.88
C ILE A 121 -11.10 -12.86 2.73
N CYS A 122 -10.90 -11.59 2.42
CA CYS A 122 -11.52 -10.50 3.15
C CYS A 122 -13.05 -10.56 3.09
N GLY A 123 -13.62 -10.86 1.92
CA GLY A 123 -15.06 -11.04 1.76
C GLY A 123 -15.64 -12.18 2.60
N LEU A 124 -14.96 -13.33 2.67
CA LEU A 124 -15.38 -14.48 3.48
C LEU A 124 -15.30 -14.24 4.98
N LEU A 125 -14.32 -13.44 5.42
CA LEU A 125 -14.07 -13.17 6.85
C LEU A 125 -14.68 -11.85 7.32
N GLY A 126 -15.29 -11.06 6.44
CA GLY A 126 -15.86 -9.75 6.76
C GLY A 126 -14.80 -8.71 7.16
N LEU A 127 -13.63 -8.75 6.54
CA LEU A 127 -12.52 -7.82 6.76
C LEU A 127 -12.45 -6.78 5.65
N ASP A 128 -11.91 -5.60 5.98
CA ASP A 128 -11.59 -4.59 4.98
C ASP A 128 -10.08 -4.64 4.64
N PRO A 129 -9.68 -4.93 3.39
CA PRO A 129 -8.28 -5.01 3.02
C PRO A 129 -7.52 -3.68 3.19
N MET A 130 -8.24 -2.55 3.27
CA MET A 130 -7.62 -1.24 3.47
C MET A 130 -7.01 -1.05 4.86
N GLY A 131 -7.55 -1.75 5.87
CA GLY A 131 -7.08 -1.71 7.26
C GLY A 131 -6.26 -2.93 7.67
N LEU A 132 -5.98 -3.85 6.74
CA LEU A 132 -5.26 -5.09 7.01
C LEU A 132 -3.76 -4.90 6.76
N ILE A 133 -2.91 -5.38 7.66
CA ILE A 133 -1.44 -5.28 7.59
C ILE A 133 -0.93 -5.60 6.19
N GLY A 134 -0.08 -4.72 5.66
CA GLY A 134 0.24 -4.68 4.24
C GLY A 134 1.71 -4.69 3.87
N SER A 135 2.63 -5.21 4.72
CA SER A 135 4.03 -5.33 4.32
C SER A 135 4.15 -6.03 2.96
N GLY A 136 5.02 -5.50 2.14
CA GLY A 136 5.14 -5.90 0.75
C GLY A 136 4.77 -4.79 -0.22
N SER A 137 4.02 -3.78 0.21
CA SER A 137 3.65 -2.65 -0.62
C SER A 137 4.38 -1.38 -0.21
N LEU A 138 4.77 -0.59 -1.19
CA LEU A 138 5.47 0.68 -1.00
C LEU A 138 4.67 1.81 -1.64
N LEU A 139 4.40 2.85 -0.85
CA LEU A 139 3.92 4.14 -1.34
C LEU A 139 5.11 4.96 -1.83
N LEU A 140 4.96 5.53 -3.00
CA LEU A 140 5.94 6.39 -3.65
C LEU A 140 5.28 7.71 -4.01
N CYS A 141 5.92 8.83 -3.67
CA CYS A 141 5.53 10.12 -4.20
C CYS A 141 6.59 10.62 -5.18
N CYS A 142 6.17 11.17 -6.29
CA CYS A 142 7.11 11.73 -7.25
C CYS A 142 6.55 13.00 -7.93
N ARG A 143 7.45 13.82 -8.41
CA ARG A 143 7.13 14.95 -9.27
C ARG A 143 6.44 14.46 -10.55
N GLN A 144 5.50 15.22 -11.06
CA GLN A 144 4.73 14.85 -12.23
C GLN A 144 5.62 14.47 -13.43
N TYR A 145 6.72 15.19 -13.66
CA TYR A 145 7.67 14.92 -14.76
C TYR A 145 8.40 13.58 -14.62
N ALA A 146 8.51 13.04 -13.41
CA ALA A 146 9.23 11.79 -13.11
C ALA A 146 8.33 10.54 -13.17
N CYS A 147 7.02 10.73 -13.16
CA CYS A 147 6.06 9.62 -12.99
C CYS A 147 6.20 8.54 -14.06
N ASP A 148 6.22 8.93 -15.33
CA ASP A 148 6.30 7.96 -16.44
C ASP A 148 7.62 7.17 -16.41
N GLN A 149 8.72 7.81 -16.03
CA GLN A 149 10.00 7.14 -15.87
C GLN A 149 9.92 6.15 -14.70
N LEU A 150 9.42 6.59 -13.55
CA LEU A 150 9.29 5.75 -12.36
C LEU A 150 8.43 4.51 -12.61
N LEU A 151 7.27 4.69 -13.24
CA LEU A 151 6.39 3.58 -13.65
C LEU A 151 7.10 2.58 -14.56
N ARG A 152 7.84 3.07 -15.56
CA ARG A 152 8.58 2.18 -16.47
C ARG A 152 9.68 1.41 -15.77
N GLU A 153 10.48 2.08 -14.93
CA GLU A 153 11.63 1.41 -14.28
C GLU A 153 11.17 0.36 -13.25
N ILE A 154 10.10 0.64 -12.48
CA ILE A 154 9.53 -0.34 -11.55
C ILE A 154 8.95 -1.54 -12.32
N ARG A 155 8.22 -1.32 -13.41
CA ARG A 155 7.68 -2.40 -14.24
C ARG A 155 8.76 -3.23 -14.92
N LYS A 156 9.87 -2.63 -15.36
CA LYS A 156 11.04 -3.35 -15.89
C LYS A 156 11.68 -4.27 -14.84
N ALA A 157 11.61 -3.90 -13.57
CA ALA A 157 12.05 -4.77 -12.47
C ALA A 157 11.05 -5.90 -12.16
N GLY A 158 9.97 -6.05 -12.94
CA GLY A 158 8.95 -7.08 -12.74
C GLY A 158 7.98 -6.78 -11.61
N ILE A 159 7.90 -5.52 -11.15
CA ILE A 159 7.07 -5.12 -10.02
C ILE A 159 5.84 -4.37 -10.53
N GLU A 160 4.67 -4.78 -10.07
CA GLU A 160 3.41 -4.09 -10.34
C GLU A 160 3.41 -2.73 -9.65
N VAL A 161 2.91 -1.70 -10.35
CA VAL A 161 2.80 -0.34 -9.80
C VAL A 161 1.61 0.39 -10.40
N SER A 162 0.85 1.05 -9.54
CA SER A 162 -0.36 1.81 -9.86
C SER A 162 -0.26 3.26 -9.40
N LEU A 163 -0.73 4.18 -10.24
CA LEU A 163 -0.94 5.58 -9.87
C LEU A 163 -2.31 5.67 -9.16
N ILE A 164 -2.30 5.94 -7.85
CA ILE A 164 -3.50 5.91 -7.02
C ILE A 164 -3.99 7.27 -6.58
N GLY A 165 -3.18 8.33 -6.70
CA GLY A 165 -3.58 9.64 -6.21
C GLY A 165 -2.60 10.77 -6.50
N GLU A 166 -2.81 11.87 -5.82
CA GLU A 166 -2.09 13.14 -5.99
C GLU A 166 -2.03 13.91 -4.68
N ILE A 167 -0.90 14.57 -4.42
CA ILE A 167 -0.70 15.47 -3.28
C ILE A 167 -1.43 16.79 -3.55
N ARG A 168 -2.25 17.21 -2.58
CA ARG A 168 -3.08 18.42 -2.65
C ARG A 168 -2.53 19.52 -1.75
N GLU A 169 -3.32 20.54 -1.54
CA GLU A 169 -3.02 21.72 -0.72
C GLU A 169 -2.50 21.36 0.69
N PRO A 170 -1.81 22.28 1.36
CA PRO A 170 -1.37 22.11 2.75
C PRO A 170 -2.55 21.76 3.68
N GLY A 171 -2.29 20.85 4.61
CA GLY A 171 -3.28 20.31 5.55
C GLY A 171 -3.07 18.83 5.80
N LYS A 172 -3.97 18.20 6.53
CA LYS A 172 -3.91 16.77 6.83
C LYS A 172 -5.20 16.08 6.41
N GLY A 173 -5.08 14.82 6.03
CA GLY A 173 -6.21 13.94 5.71
C GLY A 173 -6.24 13.50 4.26
N ILE A 174 -7.16 12.58 4.00
CA ILE A 174 -7.34 11.94 2.70
C ILE A 174 -8.67 12.39 2.09
N ASP A 175 -8.62 12.85 0.85
CA ASP A 175 -9.78 13.15 0.02
C ASP A 175 -10.04 11.96 -0.91
N ALA A 176 -10.83 11.01 -0.41
CA ALA A 176 -11.16 9.80 -1.15
C ALA A 176 -12.24 10.06 -2.19
N GLN A 177 -12.07 9.48 -3.38
CA GLN A 177 -13.08 9.46 -4.42
C GLN A 177 -13.17 8.07 -5.05
N HIS A 178 -14.37 7.73 -5.53
CA HIS A 178 -14.60 6.55 -6.35
C HIS A 178 -15.31 7.00 -7.63
N GLN A 179 -14.67 6.78 -8.79
CA GLN A 179 -15.19 7.25 -10.09
C GLN A 179 -15.57 8.75 -10.07
N LEU A 180 -14.67 9.58 -9.53
CA LEU A 180 -14.82 11.04 -9.37
C LEU A 180 -15.89 11.50 -8.35
N GLN A 181 -16.59 10.59 -7.69
CA GLN A 181 -17.53 10.93 -6.63
C GLN A 181 -16.84 10.86 -5.27
N PRO A 182 -16.97 11.87 -4.40
CA PRO A 182 -16.43 11.83 -3.05
C PRO A 182 -17.00 10.65 -2.26
N VAL A 183 -16.12 9.94 -1.54
CA VAL A 183 -16.49 8.87 -0.62
C VAL A 183 -15.78 9.05 0.72
N THR A 184 -16.32 8.44 1.76
CA THR A 184 -15.69 8.46 3.08
C THR A 184 -14.41 7.64 3.06
N TRP A 185 -13.31 8.20 3.58
CA TRP A 185 -12.08 7.46 3.81
C TRP A 185 -12.26 6.48 4.98
N PRO A 186 -11.92 5.19 4.82
CA PRO A 186 -12.05 4.24 5.91
C PRO A 186 -11.03 4.54 7.02
N ARG A 187 -11.45 4.34 8.27
CA ARG A 187 -10.60 4.48 9.45
C ARG A 187 -10.73 3.27 10.33
N PHE A 188 -9.61 2.83 10.88
CA PHE A 188 -9.51 1.64 11.71
C PHE A 188 -8.87 2.03 13.05
N GLU A 189 -9.46 1.59 14.17
CA GLU A 189 -8.89 1.79 15.51
C GLU A 189 -7.75 0.82 15.79
N ALA A 190 -7.76 -0.33 15.13
CA ALA A 190 -6.73 -1.36 15.19
C ALA A 190 -6.65 -2.05 13.82
N ASP A 191 -5.56 -2.78 13.57
CA ASP A 191 -5.43 -3.60 12.38
C ASP A 191 -6.58 -4.60 12.26
N GLU A 192 -7.16 -4.72 11.08
CA GLU A 192 -8.29 -5.62 10.81
C GLU A 192 -7.99 -7.08 11.14
N ILE A 193 -6.72 -7.49 11.09
CA ILE A 193 -6.32 -8.86 11.43
C ILE A 193 -6.62 -9.21 12.90
N THR A 194 -6.62 -8.21 13.80
CA THR A 194 -6.86 -8.42 15.24
C THR A 194 -8.25 -8.98 15.52
N ARG A 195 -9.23 -8.71 14.63
CA ARG A 195 -10.59 -9.24 14.73
C ARG A 195 -10.66 -10.76 14.62
N LEU A 196 -9.67 -11.39 14.02
CA LEU A 196 -9.61 -12.84 13.86
C LEU A 196 -9.07 -13.55 15.12
N PHE A 197 -8.32 -12.85 15.97
CA PHE A 197 -7.74 -13.39 17.19
C PHE A 197 -8.56 -13.06 18.43
N SER A 198 -9.59 -12.21 18.31
CA SER A 198 -10.46 -11.77 19.40
C SER A 198 -11.77 -12.58 19.51
N ALA A 199 -11.91 -13.63 18.69
CA ALA A 199 -13.13 -14.45 18.59
C ALA A 199 -13.00 -15.78 19.33
#